data_e14210a130c7d5a7a175d12486f209ba
#
_entry.id   e14210a130c7d5a7a175d12486f209ba
#
_cell.length_a   1.000
_cell.length_b   1.000
_cell.length_c   1.000
_cell.angle_alpha   90.00
_cell.angle_beta   90.00
_cell.angle_gamma   90.00
#
_symmetry.space_group_name_H-M   'P 1'
#
loop_
_entity.id
_entity.type
_entity.pdbx_description
1 polymer ?
#
loop_
_entity_poly.entity_id
_entity_poly.type
_entity_poly.pdbx_seq_one_letter_code
_entity_poly.pdbx_strand_id
1 'polypeptide(L)'
;RDFERRMCLHIDGRKAADDVREKLASVKAGLRTEVKEPRVLRFDPSARAIWSVAVLPDNKNVQANAVELTNWANQTLKKRLENVRGVGSVTVVGGTKREINLYLNPQALESFGITADQVVAAVRNENQDLPVGSVRNLEQDRVVQINARMKRPEDFANIIVARRGGAAIRLSQVAQINDGAQEAESLALFNGQRALVLQVQKSQDENTIQVVDGLNKARDEMQSLMPKGWKLENVTDGSRPIRVAVDNVKRTLIEGALLTVLIVFLFLNSWRSTVITGLTLPISVIGTFLFMNAFGFTINMITLM
;
A
#
# COMPACT_ATOMS: atom_id res chain seq x y z
N ARG A 1 22.72 3.56 16.11
CA ARG A 1 22.47 5.03 16.10
C ARG A 1 23.56 5.81 15.38
N ASP A 2 24.83 5.42 15.47
CA ASP A 2 25.92 6.12 14.75
C ASP A 2 26.00 5.76 13.25
N PHE A 3 25.49 4.61 12.85
CA PHE A 3 25.43 4.19 11.45
C PHE A 3 24.41 5.02 10.64
N GLU A 4 23.27 5.35 11.23
CA GLU A 4 22.26 6.21 10.59
C GLU A 4 22.75 7.65 10.36
N ARG A 5 23.54 8.21 11.28
CA ARG A 5 24.07 9.59 11.16
C ARG A 5 25.13 9.75 10.07
N ARG A 6 25.93 8.73 9.79
CA ARG A 6 27.00 8.82 8.78
C ARG A 6 26.49 8.65 7.34
N MET A 7 25.35 8.03 7.14
CA MET A 7 24.76 7.82 5.80
C MET A 7 24.05 9.05 5.22
N CYS A 8 23.70 10.05 6.04
CA CYS A 8 22.77 11.12 5.61
C CYS A 8 23.37 12.26 4.81
N LEU A 9 24.70 12.36 4.58
CA LEU A 9 25.26 13.60 4.08
C LEU A 9 25.96 13.58 2.72
N HIS A 10 26.37 12.43 2.15
CA HIS A 10 27.11 12.40 0.87
C HIS A 10 26.95 11.15 -0.01
N ILE A 11 26.04 10.23 0.27
CA ILE A 11 25.88 9.02 -0.54
C ILE A 11 24.48 8.99 -1.17
N ASP A 12 24.44 8.76 -2.49
CA ASP A 12 23.17 8.48 -3.18
C ASP A 12 22.50 7.26 -2.54
N GLY A 13 21.26 7.43 -2.10
CA GLY A 13 20.47 6.38 -1.43
C GLY A 13 20.30 5.11 -2.27
N ARG A 14 20.42 5.19 -3.61
CA ARG A 14 20.40 4.03 -4.49
C ARG A 14 21.69 3.23 -4.32
N LYS A 15 22.83 3.90 -4.40
CA LYS A 15 24.14 3.27 -4.24
C LYS A 15 24.29 2.64 -2.86
N ALA A 16 23.86 3.35 -1.81
CA ALA A 16 23.84 2.80 -0.45
C ALA A 16 22.99 1.53 -0.31
N ALA A 17 21.81 1.49 -0.96
CA ALA A 17 20.95 0.30 -0.94
C ALA A 17 21.58 -0.88 -1.68
N ASP A 18 22.30 -0.63 -2.77
CA ASP A 18 22.99 -1.66 -3.54
C ASP A 18 24.20 -2.21 -2.77
N ASP A 19 25.00 -1.35 -2.11
CA ASP A 19 26.09 -1.75 -1.24
C ASP A 19 25.60 -2.63 -0.06
N VAL A 20 24.44 -2.27 0.53
CA VAL A 20 23.82 -3.08 1.59
C VAL A 20 23.34 -4.44 1.04
N ARG A 21 22.76 -4.49 -0.18
CA ARG A 21 22.34 -5.77 -0.80
C ARG A 21 23.53 -6.68 -1.07
N GLU A 22 24.66 -6.12 -1.55
CA GLU A 22 25.88 -6.86 -1.80
C GLU A 22 26.43 -7.46 -0.51
N LYS A 23 26.53 -6.67 0.57
CA LYS A 23 26.97 -7.15 1.89
C LYS A 23 26.01 -8.21 2.45
N LEU A 24 24.69 -8.01 2.27
CA LEU A 24 23.70 -8.97 2.71
C LEU A 24 23.80 -10.30 1.95
N ALA A 25 24.05 -10.24 0.64
CA ALA A 25 24.21 -11.43 -0.19
C ALA A 25 25.43 -12.25 0.28
N SER A 26 26.53 -11.60 0.67
CA SER A 26 27.73 -12.28 1.17
C SER A 26 27.49 -13.01 2.52
N VAL A 27 26.60 -12.50 3.37
CA VAL A 27 26.28 -13.08 4.70
C VAL A 27 25.13 -14.09 4.61
N LYS A 28 24.33 -14.06 3.54
CA LYS A 28 23.11 -14.91 3.39
C LYS A 28 23.43 -16.42 3.54
N ALA A 29 24.57 -16.87 3.02
CA ALA A 29 24.98 -18.27 3.11
C ALA A 29 25.26 -18.76 4.55
N GLY A 30 25.55 -17.83 5.48
CA GLY A 30 25.80 -18.13 6.89
C GLY A 30 24.55 -18.01 7.78
N LEU A 31 23.41 -17.58 7.24
CA LEU A 31 22.17 -17.50 8.00
C LEU A 31 21.52 -18.89 8.14
N ARG A 32 20.89 -19.10 9.28
CA ARG A 32 20.11 -20.33 9.51
C ARG A 32 18.93 -20.42 8.56
N THR A 33 18.52 -21.64 8.23
CA THR A 33 17.41 -21.94 7.30
C THR A 33 16.05 -21.44 7.79
N GLU A 34 15.91 -21.21 9.11
CA GLU A 34 14.67 -20.67 9.73
C GLU A 34 14.51 -19.15 9.51
N VAL A 35 15.58 -18.47 9.13
CA VAL A 35 15.53 -17.02 8.90
C VAL A 35 14.81 -16.73 7.58
N LYS A 36 13.72 -15.98 7.66
CA LYS A 36 13.06 -15.47 6.46
C LYS A 36 14.04 -14.65 5.62
N GLU A 37 13.92 -14.73 4.32
CA GLU A 37 14.79 -14.01 3.41
C GLU A 37 14.82 -12.50 3.74
N PRO A 38 16.00 -11.96 4.11
CA PRO A 38 16.12 -10.56 4.47
C PRO A 38 15.89 -9.68 3.25
N ARG A 39 15.10 -8.60 3.43
CA ARG A 39 14.78 -7.65 2.37
C ARG A 39 15.35 -6.28 2.70
N VAL A 40 16.07 -5.70 1.76
CA VAL A 40 16.53 -4.32 1.86
C VAL A 40 15.44 -3.39 1.32
N LEU A 41 14.83 -2.64 2.22
CA LEU A 41 13.84 -1.63 1.88
C LEU A 41 14.47 -0.24 2.03
N ARG A 42 14.30 0.60 1.01
CA ARG A 42 14.67 2.00 1.12
C ARG A 42 13.52 2.75 1.78
N PHE A 43 13.78 3.31 2.94
CA PHE A 43 12.82 4.19 3.61
C PHE A 43 12.97 5.60 3.04
N ASP A 44 11.91 6.09 2.41
CA ASP A 44 11.79 7.47 1.98
C ASP A 44 10.90 8.23 2.98
N PRO A 45 11.46 9.19 3.75
CA PRO A 45 10.66 9.98 4.69
C PRO A 45 9.56 10.80 4.00
N SER A 46 9.70 11.09 2.70
CA SER A 46 8.70 11.79 1.90
C SER A 46 7.58 10.89 1.39
N ALA A 47 7.78 9.58 1.42
CA ALA A 47 6.79 8.57 1.01
C ALA A 47 5.69 8.36 2.07
N ARG A 48 5.18 9.46 2.66
CA ARG A 48 4.02 9.39 3.56
C ARG A 48 2.76 9.14 2.75
N ALA A 49 1.80 8.45 3.37
CA ALA A 49 0.47 8.33 2.79
C ALA A 49 -0.14 9.72 2.61
N ILE A 50 -0.45 10.06 1.36
CA ILE A 50 -1.07 11.34 1.01
C ILE A 50 -2.59 11.31 1.16
N TRP A 51 -3.15 10.13 1.14
CA TRP A 51 -4.58 9.91 1.25
C TRP A 51 -4.87 8.57 1.89
N SER A 52 -5.90 8.51 2.70
CA SER A 52 -6.35 7.26 3.30
C SER A 52 -7.86 7.21 3.43
N VAL A 53 -8.40 6.02 3.21
CA VAL A 53 -9.83 5.72 3.31
C VAL A 53 -10.05 4.55 4.25
N ALA A 54 -11.04 4.70 5.13
CA ALA A 54 -11.51 3.63 5.99
C ALA A 54 -12.74 2.94 5.39
N VAL A 55 -12.74 1.62 5.45
CA VAL A 55 -13.91 0.79 5.21
C VAL A 55 -14.53 0.48 6.56
N LEU A 56 -15.76 0.93 6.74
CA LEU A 56 -16.49 0.83 8.00
C LEU A 56 -17.83 0.11 7.80
N PRO A 57 -18.33 -0.62 8.80
CA PRO A 57 -19.69 -1.10 8.76
C PRO A 57 -20.68 0.08 8.84
N ASP A 58 -21.67 0.07 7.99
CA ASP A 58 -22.72 1.09 7.95
C ASP A 58 -23.62 1.05 9.20
N ASN A 59 -23.85 -0.16 9.73
CA ASN A 59 -24.57 -0.40 10.97
C ASN A 59 -23.71 -1.20 11.95
N LYS A 60 -23.79 -0.87 13.25
CA LYS A 60 -23.07 -1.57 14.34
C LYS A 60 -23.41 -3.07 14.47
N ASN A 61 -24.47 -3.54 13.84
CA ASN A 61 -24.96 -4.91 13.91
C ASN A 61 -24.49 -5.80 12.73
N VAL A 62 -23.68 -5.28 11.81
CA VAL A 62 -23.13 -6.10 10.73
C VAL A 62 -21.96 -6.90 11.29
N GLN A 63 -22.19 -8.15 11.67
CA GLN A 63 -21.15 -9.16 11.87
C GLN A 63 -20.59 -9.53 10.49
N ALA A 64 -19.81 -8.65 9.93
CA ALA A 64 -19.18 -8.95 8.66
C ALA A 64 -17.94 -9.80 8.90
N ASN A 65 -17.78 -10.82 8.08
CA ASN A 65 -16.58 -11.62 8.05
C ASN A 65 -15.39 -10.71 7.66
N ALA A 66 -14.56 -10.35 8.64
CA ALA A 66 -13.41 -9.47 8.44
C ALA A 66 -12.44 -10.01 7.37
N VAL A 67 -12.40 -11.33 7.21
CA VAL A 67 -11.59 -12.01 6.18
C VAL A 67 -12.16 -11.75 4.78
N GLU A 68 -13.47 -11.89 4.59
CA GLU A 68 -14.11 -11.62 3.30
C GLU A 68 -13.96 -10.16 2.88
N LEU A 69 -14.16 -9.25 3.84
CA LEU A 69 -13.94 -7.83 3.62
C LEU A 69 -12.50 -7.53 3.19
N THR A 70 -11.53 -8.12 3.90
CA THR A 70 -10.11 -7.94 3.59
C THR A 70 -9.78 -8.47 2.20
N ASN A 71 -10.31 -9.63 1.83
CA ASN A 71 -10.12 -10.21 0.51
C ASN A 71 -10.74 -9.33 -0.59
N TRP A 72 -11.98 -8.89 -0.38
CA TRP A 72 -12.64 -7.98 -1.32
C TRP A 72 -11.88 -6.66 -1.47
N ALA A 73 -11.43 -6.07 -0.36
CA ALA A 73 -10.66 -4.83 -0.39
C ALA A 73 -9.32 -5.00 -1.13
N ASN A 74 -8.62 -6.13 -0.94
CA ASN A 74 -7.37 -6.41 -1.65
C ASN A 74 -7.58 -6.68 -3.15
N GLN A 75 -8.65 -7.40 -3.50
CA GLN A 75 -8.87 -7.80 -4.90
C GLN A 75 -9.53 -6.71 -5.73
N THR A 76 -10.38 -5.89 -5.12
CA THR A 76 -11.19 -4.90 -5.82
C THR A 76 -10.75 -3.48 -5.49
N LEU A 77 -10.87 -3.06 -4.24
CA LEU A 77 -10.65 -1.67 -3.84
C LEU A 77 -9.18 -1.25 -4.01
N LYS A 78 -8.26 -2.06 -3.51
CA LYS A 78 -6.81 -1.80 -3.64
C LYS A 78 -6.39 -1.68 -5.10
N LYS A 79 -6.77 -2.64 -5.95
CA LYS A 79 -6.42 -2.62 -7.38
C LYS A 79 -7.01 -1.42 -8.11
N ARG A 80 -8.23 -1.02 -7.75
CA ARG A 80 -8.85 0.16 -8.36
C ARG A 80 -8.13 1.44 -7.99
N LEU A 81 -7.72 1.57 -6.72
CA LEU A 81 -6.93 2.71 -6.26
C LEU A 81 -5.52 2.72 -6.85
N GLU A 82 -4.87 1.56 -7.02
CA GLU A 82 -3.56 1.45 -7.67
C GLU A 82 -3.59 1.85 -9.15
N ASN A 83 -4.73 1.72 -9.83
CA ASN A 83 -4.89 2.12 -11.22
C ASN A 83 -5.09 3.64 -11.40
N VAL A 84 -5.23 4.40 -10.34
CA VAL A 84 -5.33 5.86 -10.42
C VAL A 84 -3.95 6.42 -10.79
N ARG A 85 -3.93 7.30 -11.79
CA ARG A 85 -2.69 7.92 -12.27
C ARG A 85 -1.97 8.66 -11.12
N GLY A 86 -0.67 8.40 -10.99
CA GLY A 86 0.18 9.02 -9.98
C GLY A 86 0.17 8.33 -8.62
N VAL A 87 -0.55 7.22 -8.46
CA VAL A 87 -0.47 6.35 -7.29
C VAL A 87 0.78 5.49 -7.38
N GLY A 88 1.60 5.49 -6.34
CA GLY A 88 2.81 4.67 -6.24
C GLY A 88 2.55 3.32 -5.57
N SER A 89 1.82 3.32 -4.47
CA SER A 89 1.45 2.10 -3.75
C SER A 89 0.22 2.29 -2.88
N VAL A 90 -0.50 1.19 -2.65
CA VAL A 90 -1.63 1.13 -1.72
C VAL A 90 -1.38 0.06 -0.67
N THR A 91 -1.36 0.46 0.59
CA THR A 91 -1.16 -0.43 1.74
C THR A 91 -2.46 -0.60 2.50
N VAL A 92 -2.80 -1.84 2.84
CA VAL A 92 -3.97 -2.19 3.63
C VAL A 92 -3.55 -2.42 5.08
N VAL A 93 -4.18 -1.73 6.02
CA VAL A 93 -3.91 -1.80 7.47
C VAL A 93 -5.18 -2.20 8.21
N GLY A 94 -5.05 -3.02 9.24
CA GLY A 94 -6.18 -3.52 10.04
C GLY A 94 -6.98 -4.64 9.37
N GLY A 95 -6.45 -5.17 8.26
CA GLY A 95 -7.06 -6.31 7.58
C GLY A 95 -6.69 -7.64 8.23
N THR A 96 -7.58 -8.62 8.08
CA THR A 96 -7.39 -9.98 8.53
C THR A 96 -7.34 -10.91 7.33
N LYS A 97 -6.21 -11.58 7.10
CA LYS A 97 -6.05 -12.53 6.01
C LYS A 97 -6.64 -13.88 6.39
N ARG A 98 -7.18 -14.61 5.40
CA ARG A 98 -7.57 -16.00 5.60
C ARG A 98 -6.33 -16.88 5.70
N GLU A 99 -6.34 -17.78 6.65
CA GLU A 99 -5.28 -18.76 6.88
C GLU A 99 -5.89 -20.10 7.24
N ILE A 100 -5.31 -21.17 6.71
CA ILE A 100 -5.68 -22.53 7.10
C ILE A 100 -4.65 -23.01 8.11
N ASN A 101 -5.07 -23.14 9.36
CA ASN A 101 -4.24 -23.54 10.48
C ASN A 101 -4.32 -25.05 10.68
N LEU A 102 -3.17 -25.69 10.76
CA LEU A 102 -3.03 -27.11 11.02
C LEU A 102 -2.50 -27.32 12.44
N TYR A 103 -3.36 -27.64 13.38
CA TYR A 103 -2.98 -27.94 14.76
C TYR A 103 -2.62 -29.40 14.88
N LEU A 104 -1.32 -29.70 15.01
CA LEU A 104 -0.81 -31.07 15.15
C LEU A 104 -1.18 -31.62 16.52
N ASN A 105 -1.62 -32.89 16.54
CA ASN A 105 -1.87 -33.64 17.77
C ASN A 105 -0.62 -34.44 18.15
N PRO A 106 0.12 -34.07 19.23
CA PRO A 106 1.37 -34.77 19.60
C PRO A 106 1.18 -36.25 19.92
N GLN A 107 0.06 -36.58 20.58
CA GLN A 107 -0.24 -37.99 20.97
C GLN A 107 -0.52 -38.86 19.75
N ALA A 108 -1.24 -38.31 18.76
CA ALA A 108 -1.47 -39.01 17.51
C ALA A 108 -0.18 -39.16 16.69
N LEU A 109 0.66 -38.13 16.65
CA LEU A 109 1.98 -38.20 15.99
C LEU A 109 2.86 -39.28 16.60
N GLU A 110 2.92 -39.36 17.93
CA GLU A 110 3.68 -40.37 18.65
C GLU A 110 3.15 -41.78 18.39
N SER A 111 1.83 -41.98 18.45
CA SER A 111 1.19 -43.29 18.21
C SER A 111 1.44 -43.84 16.80
N PHE A 112 1.45 -42.96 15.79
CA PHE A 112 1.79 -43.32 14.42
C PHE A 112 3.30 -43.26 14.13
N GLY A 113 4.12 -42.78 15.07
CA GLY A 113 5.57 -42.61 14.95
C GLY A 113 5.95 -41.67 13.82
N ILE A 114 5.20 -40.57 13.66
CA ILE A 114 5.40 -39.51 12.64
C ILE A 114 5.96 -38.27 13.32
N THR A 115 6.95 -37.65 12.70
CA THR A 115 7.51 -36.39 13.19
C THR A 115 6.75 -35.18 12.59
N ALA A 116 6.76 -34.03 13.30
CA ALA A 116 6.18 -32.79 12.80
C ALA A 116 6.80 -32.38 11.45
N ASP A 117 8.10 -32.57 11.26
CA ASP A 117 8.80 -32.26 10.02
C ASP A 117 8.29 -33.09 8.83
N GLN A 118 7.92 -34.35 9.06
CA GLN A 118 7.31 -35.17 8.02
C GLN A 118 5.96 -34.63 7.60
N VAL A 119 5.15 -34.13 8.55
CA VAL A 119 3.87 -33.50 8.25
C VAL A 119 4.09 -32.23 7.43
N VAL A 120 5.01 -31.36 7.85
CA VAL A 120 5.34 -30.11 7.14
C VAL A 120 5.81 -30.40 5.72
N ALA A 121 6.70 -31.40 5.55
CA ALA A 121 7.21 -31.79 4.24
C ALA A 121 6.09 -32.32 3.33
N ALA A 122 5.20 -33.18 3.85
CA ALA A 122 4.07 -33.72 3.09
C ALA A 122 3.11 -32.64 2.64
N VAL A 123 2.71 -31.72 3.54
CA VAL A 123 1.84 -30.60 3.21
C VAL A 123 2.48 -29.66 2.17
N ARG A 124 3.78 -29.38 2.30
CA ARG A 124 4.51 -28.54 1.36
C ARG A 124 4.58 -29.16 -0.04
N ASN A 125 4.82 -30.47 -0.11
CA ASN A 125 4.93 -31.16 -1.40
C ASN A 125 3.58 -31.29 -2.13
N GLU A 126 2.50 -31.50 -1.39
CA GLU A 126 1.16 -31.68 -1.97
C GLU A 126 0.45 -30.33 -2.25
N ASN A 127 0.87 -29.24 -1.63
CA ASN A 127 0.23 -27.91 -1.74
C ASN A 127 1.11 -26.92 -2.51
N GLN A 128 1.56 -27.30 -3.71
CA GLN A 128 2.37 -26.41 -4.56
C GLN A 128 2.00 -26.55 -6.04
N ASP A 129 2.11 -25.45 -6.76
CA ASP A 129 1.94 -25.48 -8.20
C ASP A 129 3.26 -25.86 -8.86
N LEU A 130 3.23 -26.88 -9.71
CA LEU A 130 4.41 -27.42 -10.37
C LEU A 130 4.33 -27.21 -11.90
N PRO A 131 5.28 -26.49 -12.50
CA PRO A 131 5.41 -26.49 -13.95
C PRO A 131 5.92 -27.87 -14.38
N VAL A 132 5.13 -28.56 -15.22
CA VAL A 132 5.46 -29.92 -15.69
C VAL A 132 6.28 -29.89 -16.96
N GLY A 133 6.18 -28.81 -17.73
CA GLY A 133 6.90 -28.65 -18.99
C GLY A 133 6.18 -27.72 -19.96
N SER A 134 6.66 -27.70 -21.22
CA SER A 134 6.03 -26.96 -22.28
C SER A 134 5.76 -27.85 -23.47
N VAL A 135 4.59 -27.72 -24.07
CA VAL A 135 4.25 -28.31 -25.35
C VAL A 135 4.49 -27.26 -26.42
N ARG A 136 5.48 -27.52 -27.28
CA ARG A 136 5.83 -26.63 -28.39
C ARG A 136 5.20 -27.15 -29.66
N ASN A 137 4.44 -26.29 -30.31
CA ASN A 137 3.96 -26.50 -31.68
C ASN A 137 4.49 -25.36 -32.56
N LEU A 138 4.49 -25.51 -33.88
CA LEU A 138 5.00 -24.51 -34.82
C LEU A 138 4.36 -23.11 -34.65
N GLU A 139 3.18 -23.03 -34.04
CA GLU A 139 2.44 -21.77 -33.88
C GLU A 139 2.36 -21.27 -32.43
N GLN A 140 2.55 -22.11 -31.42
CA GLN A 140 2.35 -21.74 -30.01
C GLN A 140 3.21 -22.56 -29.05
N ASP A 141 3.81 -21.86 -28.05
CA ASP A 141 4.40 -22.49 -26.87
C ASP A 141 3.34 -22.48 -25.75
N ARG A 142 2.93 -23.67 -25.28
CA ARG A 142 2.00 -23.81 -24.15
C ARG A 142 2.72 -24.40 -22.96
N VAL A 143 2.75 -23.65 -21.84
CA VAL A 143 3.26 -24.16 -20.57
C VAL A 143 2.19 -25.04 -19.93
N VAL A 144 2.55 -26.26 -19.58
CA VAL A 144 1.70 -27.19 -18.82
C VAL A 144 2.07 -27.05 -17.36
N GLN A 145 1.09 -26.68 -16.54
CA GLN A 145 1.24 -26.48 -15.10
C GLN A 145 0.20 -27.32 -14.34
N ILE A 146 0.63 -28.00 -13.30
CA ILE A 146 -0.27 -28.65 -12.35
C ILE A 146 -0.56 -27.64 -11.26
N ASN A 147 -1.83 -27.24 -11.10
CA ASN A 147 -2.31 -26.39 -10.02
C ASN A 147 -2.74 -27.29 -8.85
N ALA A 148 -1.81 -27.64 -7.97
CA ALA A 148 -2.05 -28.50 -6.82
C ALA A 148 -2.32 -27.74 -5.52
N ARG A 149 -2.37 -26.40 -5.55
CA ARG A 149 -2.72 -25.60 -4.37
C ARG A 149 -4.13 -25.86 -3.93
N MET A 150 -4.25 -26.34 -2.70
CA MET A 150 -5.53 -26.62 -2.06
C MET A 150 -6.20 -25.34 -1.60
N LYS A 151 -7.51 -25.20 -1.88
CA LYS A 151 -8.29 -24.00 -1.56
C LYS A 151 -9.29 -24.22 -0.43
N ARG A 152 -9.70 -25.46 -0.22
CA ARG A 152 -10.69 -25.85 0.77
C ARG A 152 -10.06 -26.65 1.90
N PRO A 153 -10.50 -26.46 3.15
CA PRO A 153 -9.98 -27.20 4.30
C PRO A 153 -10.09 -28.74 4.14
N GLU A 154 -11.17 -29.19 3.48
CA GLU A 154 -11.43 -30.62 3.26
C GLU A 154 -10.36 -31.29 2.38
N ASP A 155 -9.78 -30.53 1.45
CA ASP A 155 -8.74 -31.04 0.55
C ASP A 155 -7.46 -31.37 1.35
N PHE A 156 -7.14 -30.55 2.38
CA PHE A 156 -6.02 -30.82 3.28
C PHE A 156 -6.19 -32.06 4.13
N ALA A 157 -7.43 -32.39 4.51
CA ALA A 157 -7.73 -33.59 5.33
C ALA A 157 -7.26 -34.91 4.67
N ASN A 158 -7.23 -34.92 3.34
CA ASN A 158 -6.90 -36.10 2.54
C ASN A 158 -5.41 -36.27 2.23
N ILE A 159 -4.56 -35.30 2.59
CA ILE A 159 -3.11 -35.38 2.38
C ILE A 159 -2.57 -36.62 3.08
N ILE A 160 -1.80 -37.42 2.36
CA ILE A 160 -1.11 -38.59 2.91
C ILE A 160 0.21 -38.10 3.50
N VAL A 161 0.32 -38.15 4.83
CA VAL A 161 1.54 -37.75 5.56
C VAL A 161 2.61 -38.84 5.54
N ALA A 162 2.19 -40.07 5.71
CA ALA A 162 3.09 -41.25 5.72
C ALA A 162 2.34 -42.52 5.28
N ARG A 163 3.11 -43.55 4.93
CA ARG A 163 2.60 -44.90 4.70
C ARG A 163 3.34 -45.85 5.63
N ARG A 164 2.60 -46.60 6.46
CA ARG A 164 3.17 -47.62 7.34
C ARG A 164 2.38 -48.92 7.22
N GLY A 165 3.09 -50.03 7.07
CA GLY A 165 2.45 -51.37 6.94
C GLY A 165 1.44 -51.46 5.79
N GLY A 166 1.59 -50.66 4.70
CA GLY A 166 0.64 -50.61 3.59
C GLY A 166 -0.54 -49.66 3.82
N ALA A 167 -0.78 -49.17 5.04
CA ALA A 167 -1.84 -48.22 5.35
C ALA A 167 -1.36 -46.77 5.15
N ALA A 168 -2.19 -45.96 4.48
CA ALA A 168 -1.95 -44.50 4.31
C ALA A 168 -2.45 -43.74 5.54
N ILE A 169 -1.56 -43.01 6.21
CA ILE A 169 -1.91 -42.13 7.33
C ILE A 169 -2.21 -40.75 6.76
N ARG A 170 -3.43 -40.28 6.97
CA ARG A 170 -3.91 -38.98 6.45
C ARG A 170 -3.69 -37.86 7.48
N LEU A 171 -3.59 -36.64 6.98
CA LEU A 171 -3.42 -35.44 7.82
C LEU A 171 -4.54 -35.28 8.84
N SER A 172 -5.79 -35.62 8.49
CA SER A 172 -6.93 -35.60 9.41
C SER A 172 -6.80 -36.49 10.64
N GLN A 173 -5.92 -37.48 10.60
CA GLN A 173 -5.69 -38.42 11.73
C GLN A 173 -4.65 -37.86 12.73
N VAL A 174 -3.79 -36.95 12.30
CA VAL A 174 -2.69 -36.38 13.09
C VAL A 174 -2.78 -34.89 13.34
N ALA A 175 -3.74 -34.19 12.67
CA ALA A 175 -3.92 -32.77 12.81
C ALA A 175 -5.40 -32.37 12.75
N GLN A 176 -5.76 -31.30 13.48
CA GLN A 176 -7.01 -30.60 13.34
C GLN A 176 -6.82 -29.48 12.36
N ILE A 177 -7.69 -29.42 11.34
CA ILE A 177 -7.65 -28.40 10.29
C ILE A 177 -8.69 -27.34 10.62
N ASN A 178 -8.25 -26.09 10.76
CA ASN A 178 -9.11 -24.95 11.06
C ASN A 178 -8.97 -23.89 9.98
N ASP A 179 -10.08 -23.57 9.31
CA ASP A 179 -10.17 -22.43 8.40
C ASP A 179 -10.48 -21.18 9.24
N GLY A 180 -9.51 -20.33 9.36
CA GLY A 180 -9.58 -19.20 10.28
C GLY A 180 -8.95 -17.94 9.73
N ALA A 181 -8.74 -17.04 10.62
CA ALA A 181 -8.09 -15.77 10.38
C ALA A 181 -6.62 -15.86 10.82
N GLN A 182 -5.72 -15.27 10.06
CA GLN A 182 -4.35 -15.03 10.47
C GLN A 182 -4.34 -14.18 11.76
N GLU A 183 -3.37 -14.42 12.62
CA GLU A 183 -3.14 -13.57 13.78
C GLU A 183 -3.00 -12.10 13.34
N ALA A 184 -3.65 -11.21 14.09
CA ALA A 184 -3.73 -9.81 13.71
C ALA A 184 -2.35 -9.13 13.84
N GLU A 185 -1.71 -8.84 12.72
CA GLU A 185 -0.41 -8.13 12.67
C GLU A 185 -0.58 -6.61 12.84
N SER A 186 -1.76 -6.07 12.55
CA SER A 186 -2.06 -4.64 12.61
C SER A 186 -3.49 -4.37 13.05
N LEU A 187 -3.69 -3.28 13.76
CA LEU A 187 -4.99 -2.80 14.18
C LEU A 187 -5.20 -1.38 13.66
N ALA A 188 -6.29 -1.16 12.94
CA ALA A 188 -6.74 0.17 12.57
C ALA A 188 -8.05 0.49 13.30
N LEU A 189 -8.09 1.67 13.91
CA LEU A 189 -9.26 2.20 14.58
C LEU A 189 -9.66 3.53 13.96
N PHE A 190 -10.94 3.67 13.67
CA PHE A 190 -11.54 4.92 13.23
C PHE A 190 -12.67 5.28 14.20
N ASN A 191 -12.53 6.39 14.90
CA ASN A 191 -13.48 6.82 15.96
C ASN A 191 -13.77 5.72 17.00
N GLY A 192 -12.75 4.96 17.39
CA GLY A 192 -12.88 3.89 18.38
C GLY A 192 -13.45 2.56 17.83
N GLN A 193 -13.84 2.50 16.57
CA GLN A 193 -14.33 1.29 15.89
C GLN A 193 -13.22 0.65 15.05
N ARG A 194 -13.19 -0.67 15.01
CA ARG A 194 -12.29 -1.39 14.10
C ARG A 194 -12.65 -1.08 12.66
N ALA A 195 -11.64 -0.74 11.88
CA ALA A 195 -11.77 -0.37 10.48
C ALA A 195 -10.69 -1.07 9.65
N LEU A 196 -10.97 -1.26 8.37
CA LEU A 196 -9.97 -1.58 7.38
C LEU A 196 -9.54 -0.26 6.72
N VAL A 197 -8.27 0.11 6.83
CA VAL A 197 -7.77 1.37 6.29
C VAL A 197 -6.86 1.10 5.10
N LEU A 198 -7.15 1.74 3.98
CA LEU A 198 -6.26 1.75 2.82
C LEU A 198 -5.50 3.08 2.80
N GLN A 199 -4.18 2.99 2.82
CA GLN A 199 -3.26 4.11 2.78
C GLN A 199 -2.62 4.18 1.41
N VAL A 200 -2.70 5.35 0.78
CA VAL A 200 -2.19 5.57 -0.58
C VAL A 200 -0.98 6.49 -0.53
N GLN A 201 0.10 6.02 -1.14
CA GLN A 201 1.30 6.81 -1.38
C GLN A 201 1.36 7.19 -2.86
N LYS A 202 1.77 8.43 -3.14
CA LYS A 202 1.95 8.87 -4.52
C LYS A 202 3.30 8.41 -5.10
N SER A 203 3.39 8.33 -6.41
CA SER A 203 4.66 8.21 -7.11
C SER A 203 5.50 9.47 -6.91
N GLN A 204 6.82 9.32 -7.02
CA GLN A 204 7.72 10.48 -6.99
C GLN A 204 7.32 11.46 -8.11
N ASP A 205 7.51 12.77 -7.87
CA ASP A 205 7.27 13.87 -8.81
C ASP A 205 5.83 14.10 -9.27
N GLU A 206 4.85 13.32 -8.78
CA GLU A 206 3.44 13.52 -9.11
C GLU A 206 2.79 14.61 -8.24
N ASN A 207 1.79 15.31 -8.80
CA ASN A 207 1.07 16.37 -8.11
C ASN A 207 0.06 15.79 -7.12
N THR A 208 0.26 16.08 -5.82
CA THR A 208 -0.59 15.56 -4.74
C THR A 208 -2.07 15.90 -4.93
N ILE A 209 -2.40 17.11 -5.39
CA ILE A 209 -3.80 17.54 -5.57
C ILE A 209 -4.48 16.72 -6.67
N GLN A 210 -3.80 16.55 -7.81
CA GLN A 210 -4.35 15.76 -8.93
C GLN A 210 -4.55 14.29 -8.58
N VAL A 211 -3.57 13.70 -7.88
CA VAL A 211 -3.67 12.31 -7.42
C VAL A 211 -4.84 12.14 -6.46
N VAL A 212 -4.98 13.03 -5.47
CA VAL A 212 -6.09 12.96 -4.50
C VAL A 212 -7.44 13.20 -5.16
N ASP A 213 -7.54 14.08 -6.15
CA ASP A 213 -8.78 14.29 -6.92
C ASP A 213 -9.17 13.02 -7.68
N GLY A 214 -8.20 12.33 -8.30
CA GLY A 214 -8.41 11.03 -8.91
C GLY A 214 -8.86 9.95 -7.93
N LEU A 215 -8.25 9.92 -6.73
CA LEU A 215 -8.61 8.99 -5.66
C LEU A 215 -10.01 9.24 -5.11
N ASN A 216 -10.41 10.51 -4.94
CA ASN A 216 -11.76 10.86 -4.51
C ASN A 216 -12.82 10.42 -5.54
N LYS A 217 -12.56 10.61 -6.83
CA LYS A 217 -13.44 10.10 -7.89
C LYS A 217 -13.55 8.56 -7.84
N ALA A 218 -12.40 7.87 -7.74
CA ALA A 218 -12.38 6.42 -7.63
C ALA A 218 -13.13 5.93 -6.38
N ARG A 219 -13.01 6.61 -5.23
CA ARG A 219 -13.77 6.32 -4.02
C ARG A 219 -15.29 6.43 -4.26
N ASP A 220 -15.73 7.52 -4.89
CA ASP A 220 -17.17 7.77 -5.12
C ASP A 220 -17.78 6.73 -6.07
N GLU A 221 -17.02 6.33 -7.12
CA GLU A 221 -17.40 5.21 -7.98
C GLU A 221 -17.48 3.90 -7.19
N MET A 222 -16.49 3.62 -6.33
CA MET A 222 -16.44 2.40 -5.55
C MET A 222 -17.49 2.34 -4.45
N GLN A 223 -17.94 3.48 -3.92
CA GLN A 223 -19.03 3.54 -2.93
C GLN A 223 -20.30 2.87 -3.45
N SER A 224 -20.59 3.00 -4.73
CA SER A 224 -21.76 2.37 -5.38
C SER A 224 -21.60 0.85 -5.58
N LEU A 225 -20.35 0.36 -5.62
CA LEU A 225 -20.00 -1.05 -5.82
C LEU A 225 -19.72 -1.80 -4.51
N MET A 226 -19.83 -1.09 -3.38
CA MET A 226 -19.61 -1.68 -2.07
C MET A 226 -20.60 -2.79 -1.75
N PRO A 227 -20.16 -3.86 -1.07
CA PRO A 227 -21.08 -4.83 -0.48
C PRO A 227 -22.04 -4.12 0.48
N LYS A 228 -23.31 -4.58 0.51
CA LYS A 228 -24.33 -4.00 1.39
C LYS A 228 -23.87 -4.01 2.86
N GLY A 229 -24.06 -2.91 3.55
CA GLY A 229 -23.72 -2.76 4.96
C GLY A 229 -22.32 -2.18 5.21
N TRP A 230 -21.60 -1.74 4.18
CA TRP A 230 -20.29 -1.13 4.29
C TRP A 230 -20.25 0.26 3.64
N LYS A 231 -19.44 1.15 4.21
CA LYS A 231 -19.23 2.50 3.68
C LYS A 231 -17.75 2.86 3.66
N LEU A 232 -17.38 3.76 2.74
CA LEU A 232 -16.05 4.35 2.64
C LEU A 232 -16.07 5.74 3.27
N GLU A 233 -15.15 5.99 4.20
CA GLU A 233 -14.95 7.32 4.77
C GLU A 233 -13.50 7.78 4.62
N ASN A 234 -13.31 9.03 4.23
CA ASN A 234 -11.98 9.63 4.17
C ASN A 234 -11.41 9.80 5.59
N VAL A 235 -10.21 9.30 5.80
CA VAL A 235 -9.47 9.46 7.07
C VAL A 235 -8.49 10.60 6.95
N THR A 236 -7.70 10.62 5.88
CA THR A 236 -6.67 11.64 5.66
C THR A 236 -6.75 12.12 4.22
N ASP A 237 -6.66 13.43 4.04
CA ASP A 237 -6.57 14.10 2.75
C ASP A 237 -5.39 15.08 2.77
N GLY A 238 -4.27 14.66 2.20
CA GLY A 238 -3.05 15.45 2.11
C GLY A 238 -3.13 16.62 1.11
N SER A 239 -4.16 16.68 0.27
CA SER A 239 -4.36 17.82 -0.63
C SER A 239 -4.93 19.03 0.08
N ARG A 240 -5.68 18.83 1.17
CA ARG A 240 -6.37 19.90 1.92
C ARG A 240 -5.42 20.98 2.45
N PRO A 241 -4.32 20.65 3.17
CA PRO A 241 -3.37 21.68 3.61
C PRO A 241 -2.76 22.46 2.44
N ILE A 242 -2.47 21.76 1.32
CA ILE A 242 -1.87 22.39 0.13
C ILE A 242 -2.87 23.36 -0.51
N ARG A 243 -4.14 22.97 -0.63
CA ARG A 243 -5.21 23.85 -1.17
C ARG A 243 -5.36 25.09 -0.30
N VAL A 244 -5.44 24.92 1.02
CA VAL A 244 -5.55 26.04 1.96
C VAL A 244 -4.34 26.97 1.86
N ALA A 245 -3.12 26.43 1.75
CA ALA A 245 -1.92 27.23 1.57
C ALA A 245 -1.95 28.03 0.26
N VAL A 246 -2.34 27.40 -0.86
CA VAL A 246 -2.47 28.08 -2.17
C VAL A 246 -3.51 29.17 -2.11
N ASP A 247 -4.67 28.91 -1.50
CA ASP A 247 -5.74 29.92 -1.39
C ASP A 247 -5.32 31.08 -0.48
N ASN A 248 -4.61 30.81 0.62
CA ASN A 248 -4.07 31.87 1.48
C ASN A 248 -3.04 32.72 0.75
N VAL A 249 -2.12 32.11 -0.02
CA VAL A 249 -1.14 32.85 -0.84
C VAL A 249 -1.86 33.73 -1.86
N LYS A 250 -2.85 33.19 -2.59
CA LYS A 250 -3.65 33.98 -3.54
C LYS A 250 -4.34 35.15 -2.86
N ARG A 251 -4.97 34.91 -1.72
CA ARG A 251 -5.66 35.94 -0.95
C ARG A 251 -4.70 37.03 -0.47
N THR A 252 -3.58 36.66 0.11
CA THR A 252 -2.55 37.62 0.58
C THR A 252 -1.98 38.43 -0.57
N LEU A 253 -1.74 37.82 -1.74
CA LEU A 253 -1.28 38.53 -2.94
C LEU A 253 -2.31 39.56 -3.41
N ILE A 254 -3.60 39.21 -3.45
CA ILE A 254 -4.67 40.12 -3.85
C ILE A 254 -4.82 41.27 -2.83
N GLU A 255 -4.86 40.96 -1.53
CA GLU A 255 -4.95 41.96 -0.47
C GLU A 255 -3.75 42.91 -0.48
N GLY A 256 -2.52 42.36 -0.61
CA GLY A 256 -1.29 43.16 -0.73
C GLY A 256 -1.24 44.00 -1.98
N ALA A 257 -1.68 43.50 -3.12
CA ALA A 257 -1.78 44.25 -4.37
C ALA A 257 -2.77 45.42 -4.25
N LEU A 258 -3.96 45.17 -3.70
CA LEU A 258 -4.97 46.20 -3.48
C LEU A 258 -4.45 47.29 -2.53
N LEU A 259 -3.81 46.92 -1.43
CA LEU A 259 -3.24 47.86 -0.48
C LEU A 259 -2.13 48.72 -1.12
N THR A 260 -1.24 48.08 -1.89
CA THR A 260 -0.18 48.79 -2.61
C THR A 260 -0.73 49.77 -3.63
N VAL A 261 -1.73 49.38 -4.42
CA VAL A 261 -2.40 50.26 -5.39
C VAL A 261 -3.07 51.41 -4.66
N LEU A 262 -3.73 51.17 -3.53
CA LEU A 262 -4.37 52.21 -2.73
C LEU A 262 -3.35 53.23 -2.19
N ILE A 263 -2.24 52.75 -1.62
CA ILE A 263 -1.17 53.63 -1.10
C ILE A 263 -0.55 54.46 -2.24
N VAL A 264 -0.20 53.84 -3.36
CA VAL A 264 0.35 54.54 -4.53
C VAL A 264 -0.64 55.60 -5.03
N PHE A 265 -1.94 55.31 -5.08
CA PHE A 265 -2.97 56.28 -5.46
C PHE A 265 -3.02 57.44 -4.50
N LEU A 266 -2.98 57.22 -3.19
CA LEU A 266 -3.03 58.28 -2.18
C LEU A 266 -1.78 59.20 -2.22
N PHE A 267 -0.58 58.61 -2.44
CA PHE A 267 0.67 59.39 -2.44
C PHE A 267 0.96 60.11 -3.76
N LEU A 268 0.74 59.43 -4.90
CA LEU A 268 1.04 60.04 -6.20
C LEU A 268 -0.12 60.89 -6.77
N ASN A 269 -1.34 60.71 -6.26
CA ASN A 269 -2.55 61.38 -6.71
C ASN A 269 -2.68 61.43 -8.26
N SER A 270 -2.21 60.38 -8.92
CA SER A 270 -2.14 60.25 -10.36
C SER A 270 -2.70 58.90 -10.82
N TRP A 271 -3.84 58.95 -11.49
CA TRP A 271 -4.50 57.73 -12.00
C TRP A 271 -3.61 56.91 -12.94
N ARG A 272 -2.81 57.61 -13.77
CA ARG A 272 -1.91 56.92 -14.73
C ARG A 272 -0.85 56.09 -14.03
N SER A 273 -0.17 56.62 -13.02
CA SER A 273 0.84 55.90 -12.23
C SER A 273 0.22 54.76 -11.47
N THR A 274 -0.98 54.92 -10.93
CA THR A 274 -1.70 53.88 -10.20
C THR A 274 -2.04 52.67 -11.08
N VAL A 275 -2.53 52.96 -12.31
CA VAL A 275 -2.84 51.89 -13.28
C VAL A 275 -1.57 51.11 -13.68
N ILE A 276 -0.45 51.79 -13.92
CA ILE A 276 0.83 51.16 -14.26
C ILE A 276 1.26 50.22 -13.12
N THR A 277 1.27 50.70 -11.87
CA THR A 277 1.64 49.89 -10.70
C THR A 277 0.67 48.74 -10.48
N GLY A 278 -0.63 48.97 -10.64
CA GLY A 278 -1.67 47.98 -10.51
C GLY A 278 -1.55 46.83 -11.52
N LEU A 279 -1.07 47.12 -12.74
CA LEU A 279 -0.81 46.09 -13.77
C LEU A 279 0.52 45.39 -13.59
N THR A 280 1.54 46.06 -13.06
CA THR A 280 2.88 45.48 -12.89
C THR A 280 2.87 44.32 -11.90
N LEU A 281 2.10 44.40 -10.80
CA LEU A 281 2.02 43.33 -9.78
C LEU A 281 1.48 42.03 -10.34
N PRO A 282 0.30 41.95 -10.96
CA PRO A 282 -0.20 40.68 -11.51
C PRO A 282 0.68 40.14 -12.64
N ILE A 283 1.27 41.00 -13.47
CA ILE A 283 2.18 40.59 -14.54
C ILE A 283 3.44 39.94 -13.96
N SER A 284 4.01 40.54 -12.91
CA SER A 284 5.16 39.95 -12.19
C SER A 284 4.88 38.55 -11.63
N VAL A 285 3.71 38.40 -10.99
CA VAL A 285 3.29 37.09 -10.43
C VAL A 285 3.07 36.07 -11.54
N ILE A 286 2.38 36.43 -12.62
CA ILE A 286 2.19 35.56 -13.80
C ILE A 286 3.55 35.16 -14.40
N GLY A 287 4.48 36.13 -14.52
CA GLY A 287 5.83 35.87 -15.00
C GLY A 287 6.56 34.87 -14.14
N THR A 288 6.50 34.99 -12.82
CA THR A 288 7.12 34.03 -11.88
C THR A 288 6.57 32.62 -12.06
N PHE A 289 5.24 32.45 -12.14
CA PHE A 289 4.64 31.14 -12.36
C PHE A 289 4.96 30.55 -13.74
N LEU A 290 5.11 31.39 -14.75
CA LEU A 290 5.52 30.96 -16.09
C LEU A 290 6.95 30.41 -16.08
N PHE A 291 7.88 31.09 -15.41
CA PHE A 291 9.24 30.60 -15.22
C PHE A 291 9.27 29.31 -14.38
N MET A 292 8.52 29.22 -13.29
CA MET A 292 8.41 27.99 -12.51
C MET A 292 7.96 26.80 -13.37
N ASN A 293 6.96 27.02 -14.22
CA ASN A 293 6.48 25.98 -15.14
C ASN A 293 7.53 25.61 -16.19
N ALA A 294 8.27 26.60 -16.74
CA ALA A 294 9.32 26.37 -17.74
C ALA A 294 10.51 25.56 -17.16
N PHE A 295 10.83 25.77 -15.90
CA PHE A 295 11.88 25.03 -15.18
C PHE A 295 11.39 23.71 -14.58
N GLY A 296 10.13 23.33 -14.78
CA GLY A 296 9.57 22.05 -14.31
C GLY A 296 9.35 21.98 -12.78
N PHE A 297 9.28 23.12 -12.10
CA PHE A 297 8.95 23.14 -10.67
C PHE A 297 7.47 22.79 -10.45
N THR A 298 7.23 21.80 -9.59
CA THR A 298 5.87 21.45 -9.16
C THR A 298 5.46 22.31 -7.96
N ILE A 299 4.20 22.75 -7.94
CA ILE A 299 3.64 23.45 -6.78
C ILE A 299 3.43 22.45 -5.66
N ASN A 300 4.28 22.47 -4.66
CA ASN A 300 4.15 21.71 -3.42
C ASN A 300 4.36 22.65 -2.23
N MET A 301 4.18 22.11 -1.01
CA MET A 301 4.25 22.92 0.20
C MET A 301 5.64 23.56 0.41
N ILE A 302 6.72 22.91 -0.05
CA ILE A 302 8.09 23.40 0.07
C ILE A 302 8.40 24.49 -0.97
N THR A 303 7.86 24.38 -2.18
CA THR A 303 8.08 25.38 -3.24
C THR A 303 7.24 26.64 -3.05
N LEU A 304 6.22 26.60 -2.16
CA LEU A 304 5.39 27.75 -1.80
C LEU A 304 5.93 28.53 -0.59
N MET A 305 6.85 27.96 0.17
CA MET A 305 7.58 28.62 1.27
C MET A 305 8.84 29.30 0.76
#